data_c5956198be7ae99fcb657949a20df375
#
_entry.id   c5956198be7ae99fcb657949a20df375
#
_cell.length_a   1.000
_cell.length_b   1.000
_cell.length_c   1.000
_cell.angle_alpha   90.00
_cell.angle_beta   90.00
_cell.angle_gamma   90.00
#
_symmetry.space_group_name_H-M   'P 1'
#
loop_
_entity.id
_entity.type
_entity.pdbx_description
1 polymer ?
#
loop_
_entity_poly.entity_id
_entity_poly.type
_entity_poly.pdbx_seq_one_letter_code
_entity_poly.pdbx_strand_id
1 'polypeptide(L)'
;MEVNNWHKELTYDEWVPITVSGARPAARYKHATAVVDEKLYIAGGSRNGRYLSDVQVFDLRSLMWSSLKLKANVGKDDDDSSQEILPATSGHNMIRWGEKLLLLGGNSRESSAELTVRYIDIETCQFGVIKTSGDVPVARVGQSATMVGSRVILFGGEDMSRKLLNDVHVLDLESMTWEMIKTTQTPPSPRYDHSAAIQGERYLLIFGGCSHSIFFNDLHLLDMQTMEWSQPQTQGDLVSPRAGHAGITIDESWFIVGGGDNRSGCPETLVLDMPKLVWSVLTVVKQKDSLSSEGLSVCSAKIDGEKYLLAFGGYNGRYSNEVFVMRPKAKDTMRPKIFQSPAAAAAAASVTSAYALSKSEKLDFIQLDDINSKLSANGHPKDDVTDKVEAIKEEKRLLELSIAEVRAENSKLGGEIEEINNTHAELTKELQSVQAQLVAERSRCFNLEAKIAELQKLLESMQSVEDEVQALREKKSALDQEMELAATAERKSSGWRWFGGSET
;
A
#
# COMPACT_ATOMS: atom_id res chain seq x y z
N MET A 1 10.68 34.14 -17.05
CA MET A 1 10.95 32.72 -16.79
C MET A 1 9.93 31.94 -17.60
N GLU A 2 10.37 31.17 -18.57
CA GLU A 2 9.48 30.26 -19.31
C GLU A 2 8.90 29.28 -18.29
N VAL A 3 7.57 29.25 -18.21
CA VAL A 3 6.87 28.28 -17.37
C VAL A 3 7.12 26.90 -18.00
N ASN A 4 7.92 26.11 -17.35
CA ASN A 4 8.27 24.77 -17.83
C ASN A 4 7.02 23.89 -17.75
N ASN A 5 6.35 23.67 -18.87
CA ASN A 5 5.10 22.89 -18.96
C ASN A 5 5.37 21.38 -19.09
N TRP A 6 6.46 20.87 -18.52
CA TRP A 6 6.90 19.49 -18.58
C TRP A 6 5.79 18.45 -18.29
N HIS A 7 4.87 18.81 -17.39
CA HIS A 7 3.77 17.93 -16.96
C HIS A 7 2.73 17.68 -18.06
N LYS A 8 2.59 18.58 -19.05
CA LYS A 8 1.63 18.44 -20.17
C LYS A 8 2.08 17.44 -21.23
N GLU A 9 3.38 17.15 -21.29
CA GLU A 9 3.97 16.20 -22.25
C GLU A 9 3.92 14.74 -21.77
N LEU A 10 3.49 14.52 -20.51
CA LEU A 10 3.41 13.18 -19.93
C LEU A 10 2.27 12.36 -20.56
N THR A 11 2.59 11.15 -20.98
CA THR A 11 1.61 10.13 -21.35
C THR A 11 0.77 9.72 -20.13
N TYR A 12 -0.48 9.32 -20.37
CA TYR A 12 -1.34 8.84 -19.26
C TYR A 12 -0.91 7.44 -18.82
N ASP A 13 -1.05 7.20 -17.52
CA ASP A 13 -0.87 5.90 -16.85
C ASP A 13 0.54 5.31 -17.00
N GLU A 14 1.54 6.12 -17.30
CA GLU A 14 2.96 5.73 -17.38
C GLU A 14 3.79 6.46 -16.33
N TRP A 15 4.71 5.74 -15.67
CA TRP A 15 5.70 6.32 -14.79
C TRP A 15 6.90 6.85 -15.60
N VAL A 16 7.17 8.13 -15.46
CA VAL A 16 8.28 8.80 -16.14
C VAL A 16 9.26 9.32 -15.09
N PRO A 17 10.56 8.97 -15.18
CA PRO A 17 11.59 9.57 -14.34
C PRO A 17 11.81 11.02 -14.72
N ILE A 18 11.83 11.92 -13.75
CA ILE A 18 12.00 13.36 -13.97
C ILE A 18 13.46 13.76 -13.83
N THR A 19 13.94 14.54 -14.80
CA THR A 19 15.25 15.18 -14.69
C THR A 19 15.17 16.36 -13.74
N VAL A 20 15.88 16.25 -12.62
CA VAL A 20 15.84 17.21 -11.52
C VAL A 20 17.12 18.01 -11.42
N SER A 21 17.02 19.24 -10.92
CA SER A 21 18.14 20.16 -10.63
C SER A 21 18.32 20.38 -9.12
N GLY A 22 19.37 21.10 -8.73
CA GLY A 22 19.69 21.40 -7.34
C GLY A 22 20.39 20.24 -6.62
N ALA A 23 20.53 20.37 -5.31
CA ALA A 23 21.18 19.37 -4.46
C ALA A 23 20.24 18.21 -4.17
N ARG A 24 20.38 17.10 -4.92
CA ARG A 24 19.56 15.91 -4.71
C ARG A 24 19.73 15.36 -3.30
N PRO A 25 18.64 14.96 -2.61
CA PRO A 25 18.73 14.31 -1.31
C PRO A 25 19.50 12.98 -1.36
N ALA A 26 20.02 12.55 -0.23
CA ALA A 26 20.60 11.21 -0.10
C ALA A 26 19.52 10.16 -0.44
N ALA A 27 19.91 9.13 -1.21
CA ALA A 27 19.03 8.00 -1.50
C ALA A 27 18.58 7.32 -0.20
N ARG A 28 17.31 7.00 -0.07
CA ARG A 28 16.67 6.58 1.19
C ARG A 28 15.43 5.74 1.00
N TYR A 29 15.02 5.04 2.05
CA TYR A 29 13.76 4.32 2.14
C TYR A 29 13.08 4.57 3.50
N LYS A 30 11.79 4.24 3.63
CA LYS A 30 10.99 4.43 4.85
C LYS A 30 11.04 5.88 5.39
N HIS A 31 11.13 6.83 4.48
CA HIS A 31 10.94 8.25 4.72
C HIS A 31 9.45 8.58 4.60
N ALA A 32 9.05 9.70 5.17
CA ALA A 32 7.69 10.20 5.04
C ALA A 32 7.63 11.39 4.08
N THR A 33 6.50 11.54 3.38
CA THR A 33 6.30 12.59 2.38
C THR A 33 4.92 13.21 2.48
N ALA A 34 4.85 14.49 2.12
CA ALA A 34 3.60 15.20 1.91
C ALA A 34 3.78 16.27 0.83
N VAL A 35 2.69 16.59 0.13
CA VAL A 35 2.67 17.69 -0.85
C VAL A 35 1.90 18.88 -0.28
N VAL A 36 2.52 20.04 -0.37
CA VAL A 36 1.90 21.35 0.00
C VAL A 36 2.24 22.32 -1.13
N ASP A 37 1.24 22.91 -1.75
CA ASP A 37 1.37 23.96 -2.75
C ASP A 37 2.41 23.65 -3.85
N GLU A 38 2.24 22.53 -4.53
CA GLU A 38 3.14 22.06 -5.60
C GLU A 38 4.60 21.81 -5.15
N LYS A 39 4.82 21.63 -3.84
CA LYS A 39 6.11 21.25 -3.27
C LYS A 39 5.98 19.92 -2.55
N LEU A 40 6.86 18.96 -2.89
CA LEU A 40 6.98 17.70 -2.19
C LEU A 40 7.98 17.85 -1.05
N TYR A 41 7.52 17.65 0.17
CA TYR A 41 8.33 17.61 1.38
C TYR A 41 8.68 16.17 1.71
N ILE A 42 9.94 15.92 2.05
CA ILE A 42 10.46 14.61 2.44
C ILE A 42 11.17 14.75 3.76
N ALA A 43 10.79 13.97 4.77
CA ALA A 43 11.44 13.97 6.07
C ALA A 43 12.00 12.62 6.43
N GLY A 44 13.20 12.59 6.96
CA GLY A 44 13.83 11.40 7.55
C GLY A 44 14.05 10.24 6.58
N GLY A 45 13.77 9.03 7.07
CA GLY A 45 14.05 7.78 6.39
C GLY A 45 15.34 7.13 6.86
N SER A 46 15.74 6.07 6.18
CA SER A 46 16.94 5.31 6.53
C SER A 46 17.82 5.05 5.31
N ARG A 47 19.14 4.99 5.55
CA ARG A 47 20.15 4.60 4.58
C ARG A 47 21.32 3.91 5.29
N ASN A 48 21.72 2.73 4.82
CA ASN A 48 22.84 1.98 5.38
C ASN A 48 22.78 1.83 6.91
N GLY A 49 21.58 1.51 7.45
CA GLY A 49 21.36 1.34 8.89
C GLY A 49 21.40 2.64 9.71
N ARG A 50 21.44 3.82 9.07
CA ARG A 50 21.38 5.12 9.73
C ARG A 50 20.08 5.82 9.44
N TYR A 51 19.43 6.35 10.47
CA TYR A 51 18.28 7.22 10.33
C TYR A 51 18.71 8.62 9.93
N LEU A 52 17.86 9.29 9.17
CA LEU A 52 18.09 10.64 8.65
C LEU A 52 17.20 11.64 9.40
N SER A 53 17.72 12.87 9.56
CA SER A 53 17.00 13.97 10.25
C SER A 53 16.73 15.17 9.35
N ASP A 54 17.13 15.08 8.06
CA ASP A 54 16.96 16.18 7.12
C ASP A 54 15.53 16.26 6.59
N VAL A 55 15.14 17.48 6.24
CA VAL A 55 13.91 17.75 5.50
C VAL A 55 14.28 18.34 4.15
N GLN A 56 13.84 17.70 3.10
CA GLN A 56 14.11 18.07 1.72
C GLN A 56 12.83 18.53 1.04
N VAL A 57 12.94 19.47 0.13
CA VAL A 57 11.82 20.05 -0.61
C VAL A 57 12.10 19.95 -2.09
N PHE A 58 11.17 19.35 -2.83
CA PHE A 58 11.19 19.33 -4.28
C PHE A 58 10.09 20.22 -4.83
N ASP A 59 10.48 21.26 -5.53
CA ASP A 59 9.56 22.19 -6.19
C ASP A 59 9.15 21.62 -7.55
N LEU A 60 7.86 21.37 -7.73
CA LEU A 60 7.31 20.72 -8.92
C LEU A 60 7.27 21.65 -10.16
N ARG A 61 7.32 22.95 -9.98
CA ARG A 61 7.37 23.90 -11.08
C ARG A 61 8.77 24.04 -11.65
N SER A 62 9.74 24.25 -10.78
CA SER A 62 11.14 24.44 -11.19
C SER A 62 11.92 23.15 -11.33
N LEU A 63 11.38 22.00 -10.87
CA LEU A 63 12.05 20.68 -10.79
C LEU A 63 13.37 20.74 -9.99
N MET A 64 13.39 21.54 -8.94
CA MET A 64 14.59 21.83 -8.17
C MET A 64 14.47 21.33 -6.73
N TRP A 65 15.54 20.67 -6.26
CA TRP A 65 15.71 20.27 -4.88
C TRP A 65 16.32 21.39 -4.03
N SER A 66 15.79 21.54 -2.83
CA SER A 66 16.36 22.38 -1.77
C SER A 66 16.21 21.68 -0.42
N SER A 67 16.99 22.12 0.57
CA SER A 67 16.91 21.62 1.95
C SER A 67 16.22 22.65 2.84
N LEU A 68 15.23 22.21 3.60
CA LEU A 68 14.56 23.05 4.59
C LEU A 68 15.39 23.07 5.88
N LYS A 69 15.88 24.26 6.23
CA LYS A 69 16.61 24.45 7.49
C LYS A 69 15.60 24.76 8.59
N LEU A 70 15.45 23.85 9.52
CA LEU A 70 14.52 23.95 10.63
C LEU A 70 15.20 24.54 11.87
N LYS A 71 14.41 25.25 12.69
CA LYS A 71 14.77 25.71 14.03
C LYS A 71 13.85 25.06 15.04
N ALA A 72 14.38 24.66 16.19
CA ALA A 72 13.56 24.19 17.28
C ALA A 72 12.68 25.33 17.83
N ASN A 73 11.41 25.04 18.07
CA ASN A 73 10.54 25.98 18.77
C ASN A 73 10.73 25.76 20.28
N VAL A 74 11.77 26.44 20.83
CA VAL A 74 12.06 26.40 22.27
C VAL A 74 11.11 27.36 22.97
N GLY A 75 10.15 26.83 23.73
CA GLY A 75 9.33 27.63 24.66
C GLY A 75 10.23 28.34 25.67
N LYS A 76 9.82 29.54 26.11
CA LYS A 76 10.62 30.37 27.03
C LYS A 76 10.90 29.75 28.41
N ASP A 77 10.28 28.61 28.71
CA ASP A 77 10.29 27.98 30.05
C ASP A 77 11.05 26.62 30.10
N ASP A 78 11.54 26.11 28.97
CA ASP A 78 12.28 24.86 28.94
C ASP A 78 13.79 25.13 28.81
N ASP A 79 14.51 24.98 29.94
CA ASP A 79 15.98 25.07 30.06
C ASP A 79 16.71 23.86 29.49
N ASP A 80 16.01 22.99 28.71
CA ASP A 80 16.61 21.86 28.03
C ASP A 80 17.07 22.20 26.61
N SER A 81 18.26 22.78 26.56
CA SER A 81 18.97 23.18 25.32
C SER A 81 19.39 22.04 24.40
N SER A 82 18.88 20.83 24.59
CA SER A 82 19.39 19.60 23.91
C SER A 82 18.73 19.25 22.56
N GLN A 83 17.66 19.93 22.12
CA GLN A 83 16.97 19.59 20.85
C GLN A 83 17.00 20.72 19.82
N GLU A 84 18.19 21.01 19.30
CA GLU A 84 18.34 21.94 18.15
C GLU A 84 18.08 21.31 16.78
N ILE A 85 17.94 19.99 16.69
CA ILE A 85 17.86 19.25 15.42
C ILE A 85 16.64 18.31 15.46
N LEU A 86 15.86 18.27 14.36
CA LEU A 86 14.78 17.30 14.21
C LEU A 86 15.33 15.87 14.40
N PRO A 87 14.73 15.03 15.27
CA PRO A 87 15.22 13.69 15.51
C PRO A 87 15.28 12.84 14.23
N ALA A 88 16.38 12.13 14.05
CA ALA A 88 16.55 11.21 12.95
C ALA A 88 15.56 10.05 13.10
N THR A 89 14.61 9.94 12.17
CA THR A 89 13.46 9.04 12.28
C THR A 89 13.20 8.29 10.97
N SER A 90 12.76 7.02 11.06
CA SER A 90 12.43 6.18 9.91
C SER A 90 11.15 5.39 10.18
N GLY A 91 10.35 5.14 9.14
CA GLY A 91 9.08 4.39 9.25
C GLY A 91 7.97 5.14 9.97
N HIS A 92 8.03 6.47 9.98
CA HIS A 92 7.00 7.38 10.48
C HIS A 92 6.05 7.77 9.35
N ASN A 93 4.89 8.30 9.71
CA ASN A 93 3.96 8.92 8.77
C ASN A 93 4.07 10.43 8.79
N MET A 94 3.76 11.08 7.66
CA MET A 94 3.66 12.52 7.55
C MET A 94 2.28 12.90 7.01
N ILE A 95 1.60 13.82 7.70
CA ILE A 95 0.25 14.28 7.36
C ILE A 95 0.25 15.81 7.32
N ARG A 96 -0.33 16.37 6.26
CA ARG A 96 -0.57 17.81 6.21
C ARG A 96 -1.75 18.19 7.10
N TRP A 97 -1.57 19.21 7.97
CA TRP A 97 -2.59 19.83 8.79
C TRP A 97 -2.44 21.35 8.77
N GLY A 98 -3.22 22.00 7.92
CA GLY A 98 -3.01 23.43 7.61
C GLY A 98 -1.63 23.68 7.00
N GLU A 99 -0.88 24.60 7.62
CA GLU A 99 0.49 24.94 7.25
C GLU A 99 1.54 24.10 8.01
N LYS A 100 1.08 23.07 8.71
CA LYS A 100 1.96 22.17 9.45
C LYS A 100 1.99 20.79 8.82
N LEU A 101 3.15 20.15 8.90
CA LEU A 101 3.35 18.74 8.61
C LEU A 101 3.48 18.01 9.94
N LEU A 102 2.53 17.13 10.24
CA LEU A 102 2.55 16.29 11.44
C LEU A 102 3.35 15.02 11.15
N LEU A 103 4.28 14.69 12.04
CA LEU A 103 5.06 13.47 12.01
C LEU A 103 4.59 12.55 13.14
N LEU A 104 4.18 11.34 12.81
CA LEU A 104 3.60 10.38 13.75
C LEU A 104 4.40 9.07 13.77
N GLY A 105 4.83 8.67 14.96
CA GLY A 105 5.53 7.41 15.18
C GLY A 105 6.91 7.34 14.54
N GLY A 106 7.29 6.14 14.14
CA GLY A 106 8.60 5.83 13.58
C GLY A 106 9.65 5.45 14.61
N ASN A 107 10.73 4.88 14.12
CA ASN A 107 11.87 4.49 14.95
C ASN A 107 12.92 5.61 14.95
N SER A 108 13.31 6.04 16.13
CA SER A 108 14.35 7.06 16.37
C SER A 108 15.29 6.58 17.48
N ARG A 109 16.38 7.31 17.70
CA ARG A 109 17.26 7.03 18.84
C ARG A 109 16.68 7.50 20.18
N GLU A 110 15.68 8.34 20.15
CA GLU A 110 14.97 8.77 21.35
C GLU A 110 14.03 7.64 21.77
N SER A 111 14.25 7.10 22.96
CA SER A 111 13.38 6.07 23.54
C SER A 111 12.15 6.74 24.16
N SER A 112 11.00 6.56 23.54
CA SER A 112 9.71 6.90 24.14
C SER A 112 8.87 5.65 24.25
N ALA A 113 8.16 5.48 25.35
CA ALA A 113 7.20 4.39 25.50
C ALA A 113 5.92 4.66 24.70
N GLU A 114 5.58 5.94 24.55
CA GLU A 114 4.38 6.39 23.86
C GLU A 114 4.71 7.03 22.51
N LEU A 115 3.76 6.98 21.58
CA LEU A 115 3.86 7.57 20.26
C LEU A 115 3.95 9.10 20.39
N THR A 116 5.03 9.65 19.87
CA THR A 116 5.25 11.11 19.86
C THR A 116 4.68 11.69 18.58
N VAL A 117 3.91 12.78 18.70
CA VAL A 117 3.46 13.60 17.57
C VAL A 117 4.35 14.83 17.50
N ARG A 118 5.06 14.98 16.38
CA ARG A 118 5.88 16.16 16.09
C ARG A 118 5.26 16.97 14.97
N TYR A 119 5.62 18.22 14.87
CA TYR A 119 5.22 19.07 13.75
C TYR A 119 6.41 19.79 13.12
N ILE A 120 6.28 20.07 11.84
CA ILE A 120 7.10 21.01 11.08
C ILE A 120 6.17 22.10 10.59
N ASP A 121 6.40 23.33 10.98
CA ASP A 121 5.72 24.50 10.48
C ASP A 121 6.50 25.03 9.28
N ILE A 122 5.89 24.97 8.10
CA ILE A 122 6.56 25.26 6.83
C ILE A 122 6.70 26.77 6.55
N GLU A 123 5.87 27.62 7.17
CA GLU A 123 5.97 29.06 7.04
C GLU A 123 7.09 29.62 7.91
N THR A 124 7.11 29.22 9.19
CA THR A 124 8.09 29.73 10.16
C THR A 124 9.40 28.93 10.14
N CYS A 125 9.45 27.81 9.43
CA CYS A 125 10.56 26.85 9.41
C CYS A 125 10.92 26.38 10.83
N GLN A 126 9.92 26.17 11.68
CA GLN A 126 10.09 25.67 13.04
C GLN A 126 9.58 24.22 13.16
N PHE A 127 10.15 23.48 14.10
CA PHE A 127 9.64 22.17 14.50
C PHE A 127 9.49 22.09 16.01
N GLY A 128 8.64 21.18 16.46
CA GLY A 128 8.42 20.93 17.87
C GLY A 128 7.60 19.66 18.12
N VAL A 129 7.28 19.43 19.39
CA VAL A 129 6.43 18.32 19.84
C VAL A 129 5.05 18.87 20.18
N ILE A 130 4.03 18.13 19.77
CA ILE A 130 2.64 18.38 20.19
C ILE A 130 2.33 17.49 21.37
N LYS A 131 1.96 18.11 22.50
CA LYS A 131 1.47 17.37 23.66
C LYS A 131 0.08 16.82 23.35
N THR A 132 -0.07 15.52 23.38
CA THR A 132 -1.35 14.83 23.23
C THR A 132 -1.78 14.22 24.55
N SER A 133 -3.06 13.89 24.66
CA SER A 133 -3.68 13.30 25.87
C SER A 133 -4.58 12.14 25.49
N GLY A 134 -5.22 11.52 26.49
CA GLY A 134 -6.13 10.37 26.27
C GLY A 134 -5.40 9.04 26.15
N ASP A 135 -5.93 8.13 25.34
CA ASP A 135 -5.38 6.78 25.12
C ASP A 135 -4.22 6.83 24.13
N VAL A 136 -3.09 7.44 24.52
CA VAL A 136 -1.92 7.61 23.65
C VAL A 136 -1.39 6.24 23.24
N PRO A 137 -1.23 5.95 21.90
CA PRO A 137 -0.70 4.68 21.44
C PRO A 137 0.74 4.44 21.93
N VAL A 138 1.13 3.18 22.08
CA VAL A 138 2.55 2.82 22.27
C VAL A 138 3.38 3.25 21.07
N ALA A 139 4.65 3.60 21.32
CA ALA A 139 5.59 3.94 20.25
C ALA A 139 5.70 2.78 19.23
N ARG A 140 5.60 3.09 17.95
CA ARG A 140 5.50 2.09 16.89
C ARG A 140 6.07 2.57 15.55
N VAL A 141 6.33 1.62 14.67
CA VAL A 141 6.86 1.83 13.32
C VAL A 141 6.07 1.00 12.30
N GLY A 142 6.00 1.47 11.05
CA GLY A 142 5.31 0.75 9.98
C GLY A 142 3.79 0.68 10.13
N GLN A 143 3.22 1.53 10.99
CA GLN A 143 1.78 1.76 11.09
C GLN A 143 1.28 2.56 9.88
N SER A 144 -0.03 2.53 9.62
CA SER A 144 -0.67 3.49 8.75
C SER A 144 -1.29 4.63 9.56
N ALA A 145 -1.30 5.84 8.99
CA ALA A 145 -1.99 7.00 9.53
C ALA A 145 -2.78 7.67 8.40
N THR A 146 -4.10 7.69 8.53
CA THR A 146 -5.03 8.15 7.51
C THR A 146 -5.88 9.29 8.05
N MET A 147 -5.93 10.41 7.32
CA MET A 147 -6.70 11.59 7.71
C MET A 147 -8.15 11.49 7.23
N VAL A 148 -9.07 11.79 8.13
CA VAL A 148 -10.52 11.86 7.86
C VAL A 148 -11.09 13.09 8.56
N GLY A 149 -11.42 14.12 7.80
CA GLY A 149 -11.82 15.43 8.38
C GLY A 149 -10.73 15.99 9.29
N SER A 150 -11.06 16.29 10.55
CA SER A 150 -10.11 16.74 11.58
C SER A 150 -9.51 15.60 12.42
N ARG A 151 -9.61 14.36 11.97
CA ARG A 151 -9.15 13.17 12.72
C ARG A 151 -8.09 12.40 11.95
N VAL A 152 -7.14 11.81 12.67
CA VAL A 152 -6.15 10.87 12.13
C VAL A 152 -6.44 9.48 12.69
N ILE A 153 -6.68 8.53 11.80
CA ILE A 153 -6.86 7.13 12.15
C ILE A 153 -5.52 6.43 12.04
N LEU A 154 -5.05 5.86 13.13
CA LEU A 154 -3.82 5.07 13.23
C LEU A 154 -4.19 3.58 13.32
N PHE A 155 -3.56 2.74 12.52
CA PHE A 155 -3.76 1.28 12.56
C PHE A 155 -2.44 0.53 12.57
N GLY A 156 -2.33 -0.48 13.44
CA GLY A 156 -1.29 -1.49 13.40
C GLY A 156 0.13 -0.97 13.63
N GLY A 157 1.08 -1.61 12.98
CA GLY A 157 2.51 -1.37 13.15
C GLY A 157 3.20 -2.37 14.05
N GLU A 158 4.47 -2.14 14.34
CA GLU A 158 5.31 -2.91 15.26
C GLU A 158 5.79 -1.99 16.38
N ASP A 159 5.64 -2.40 17.65
CA ASP A 159 6.14 -1.64 18.79
C ASP A 159 7.67 -1.79 18.97
N MET A 160 8.24 -1.08 19.92
CA MET A 160 9.69 -1.11 20.18
C MET A 160 10.17 -2.46 20.76
N SER A 161 9.25 -3.30 21.26
CA SER A 161 9.53 -4.68 21.71
C SER A 161 9.35 -5.72 20.58
N ARG A 162 9.09 -5.28 19.35
CA ARG A 162 8.81 -6.10 18.17
C ARG A 162 7.48 -6.86 18.22
N LYS A 163 6.57 -6.42 19.05
CA LYS A 163 5.19 -6.92 19.06
C LYS A 163 4.42 -6.28 17.92
N LEU A 164 3.78 -7.13 17.14
CA LEU A 164 2.90 -6.68 16.05
C LEU A 164 1.54 -6.24 16.60
N LEU A 165 1.00 -5.21 16.00
CA LEU A 165 -0.21 -4.54 16.44
C LEU A 165 -1.30 -4.60 15.35
N ASN A 166 -2.56 -4.57 15.78
CA ASN A 166 -3.75 -4.44 14.94
C ASN A 166 -4.84 -3.59 15.60
N ASP A 167 -4.42 -2.78 16.57
CA ASP A 167 -5.26 -1.82 17.26
C ASP A 167 -5.57 -0.61 16.36
N VAL A 168 -6.69 0.05 16.66
CA VAL A 168 -7.14 1.28 16.02
C VAL A 168 -7.15 2.39 17.04
N HIS A 169 -6.42 3.47 16.76
CA HIS A 169 -6.48 4.70 17.55
C HIS A 169 -6.89 5.87 16.66
N VAL A 170 -7.60 6.81 17.23
CA VAL A 170 -8.01 8.04 16.56
C VAL A 170 -7.45 9.23 17.33
N LEU A 171 -6.72 10.09 16.63
CA LEU A 171 -6.29 11.39 17.13
C LEU A 171 -7.24 12.46 16.61
N ASP A 172 -7.92 13.12 17.50
CA ASP A 172 -8.65 14.36 17.19
C ASP A 172 -7.67 15.53 17.16
N LEU A 173 -7.55 16.17 15.99
CA LEU A 173 -6.57 17.24 15.78
C LEU A 173 -6.99 18.60 16.35
N GLU A 174 -8.25 18.75 16.73
CA GLU A 174 -8.74 19.98 17.37
C GLU A 174 -8.44 19.98 18.87
N SER A 175 -8.70 18.84 19.52
CA SER A 175 -8.46 18.65 20.95
C SER A 175 -7.09 18.06 21.28
N MET A 176 -6.35 17.53 20.29
CA MET A 176 -5.11 16.77 20.46
C MET A 176 -5.25 15.60 21.43
N THR A 177 -6.39 14.89 21.35
CA THR A 177 -6.73 13.78 22.23
C THR A 177 -6.81 12.47 21.44
N TRP A 178 -6.15 11.44 21.96
CA TRP A 178 -6.21 10.07 21.44
C TRP A 178 -7.35 9.29 22.08
N GLU A 179 -8.01 8.48 21.27
CA GLU A 179 -8.99 7.49 21.70
C GLU A 179 -8.65 6.13 21.07
N MET A 180 -8.60 5.08 21.90
CA MET A 180 -8.49 3.71 21.43
C MET A 180 -9.87 3.17 21.05
N ILE A 181 -10.06 2.85 19.78
CA ILE A 181 -11.34 2.41 19.25
C ILE A 181 -11.53 0.91 19.47
N LYS A 182 -12.61 0.55 20.15
CA LYS A 182 -13.05 -0.84 20.27
C LYS A 182 -13.81 -1.25 19.02
N THR A 183 -13.23 -2.13 18.24
CA THR A 183 -13.83 -2.67 17.03
C THR A 183 -14.48 -4.02 17.28
N THR A 184 -15.44 -4.39 16.45
CA THR A 184 -16.15 -5.67 16.50
C THR A 184 -15.82 -6.50 15.25
N GLN A 185 -16.22 -7.77 15.24
CA GLN A 185 -15.84 -8.76 14.23
C GLN A 185 -14.34 -9.04 14.23
N THR A 186 -13.86 -9.77 13.20
CA THR A 186 -12.46 -10.21 13.12
C THR A 186 -11.60 -9.10 12.47
N PRO A 187 -10.70 -8.44 13.23
CA PRO A 187 -9.78 -7.48 12.67
C PRO A 187 -8.74 -8.15 11.78
N PRO A 188 -8.02 -7.38 10.94
CA PRO A 188 -6.85 -7.88 10.23
C PRO A 188 -5.84 -8.50 11.21
N SER A 189 -5.12 -9.55 10.79
CA SER A 189 -3.98 -10.06 11.56
C SER A 189 -3.01 -8.92 11.88
N PRO A 190 -2.36 -8.91 13.07
CA PRO A 190 -1.36 -7.90 13.42
C PRO A 190 -0.29 -7.77 12.34
N ARG A 191 -0.01 -6.53 11.88
CA ARG A 191 0.82 -6.26 10.71
C ARG A 191 1.47 -4.90 10.73
N TYR A 192 2.57 -4.78 9.98
CA TYR A 192 3.28 -3.53 9.72
C TYR A 192 3.60 -3.37 8.23
N ASP A 193 4.04 -2.18 7.81
CA ASP A 193 4.36 -1.84 6.41
C ASP A 193 3.22 -2.16 5.42
N HIS A 194 1.97 -2.06 5.89
CA HIS A 194 0.74 -2.08 5.10
C HIS A 194 0.39 -0.66 4.64
N SER A 195 -0.56 -0.53 3.74
CA SER A 195 -1.16 0.76 3.40
C SER A 195 -2.62 0.82 3.82
N ALA A 196 -3.11 2.06 4.00
CA ALA A 196 -4.49 2.34 4.33
C ALA A 196 -5.05 3.43 3.43
N ALA A 197 -6.36 3.37 3.17
CA ALA A 197 -7.11 4.38 2.44
C ALA A 197 -8.48 4.59 3.08
N ILE A 198 -9.07 5.76 2.84
CA ILE A 198 -10.44 6.05 3.26
C ILE A 198 -11.35 6.19 2.04
N GLN A 199 -12.51 5.59 2.10
CA GLN A 199 -13.55 5.70 1.08
C GLN A 199 -14.77 6.39 1.67
N GLY A 200 -15.18 7.51 1.05
CA GLY A 200 -16.39 8.23 1.41
C GLY A 200 -16.44 8.67 2.88
N GLU A 201 -15.28 8.97 3.48
CA GLU A 201 -15.12 9.37 4.90
C GLU A 201 -15.69 8.34 5.92
N ARG A 202 -16.09 7.16 5.44
CA ARG A 202 -16.74 6.13 6.25
C ARG A 202 -15.93 4.85 6.35
N TYR A 203 -15.38 4.36 5.25
CA TYR A 203 -14.75 3.05 5.22
C TYR A 203 -13.23 3.17 5.19
N LEU A 204 -12.58 2.68 6.25
CA LEU A 204 -11.12 2.53 6.27
C LEU A 204 -10.76 1.19 5.66
N LEU A 205 -9.98 1.22 4.58
CA LEU A 205 -9.45 0.04 3.90
C LEU A 205 -8.00 -0.19 4.34
N ILE A 206 -7.66 -1.45 4.65
CA ILE A 206 -6.30 -1.89 4.98
C ILE A 206 -5.88 -2.96 3.97
N PHE A 207 -4.74 -2.78 3.32
CA PHE A 207 -4.23 -3.71 2.32
C PHE A 207 -2.78 -4.11 2.58
N GLY A 208 -2.50 -5.41 2.45
CA GLY A 208 -1.16 -5.96 2.45
C GLY A 208 -0.42 -5.80 3.78
N GLY A 209 0.88 -5.56 3.71
CA GLY A 209 1.78 -5.56 4.86
C GLY A 209 2.32 -6.94 5.18
N CYS A 210 3.05 -7.05 6.28
CA CYS A 210 3.59 -8.34 6.72
C CYS A 210 3.52 -8.53 8.24
N SER A 211 3.65 -9.80 8.63
CA SER A 211 3.77 -10.28 9.99
C SER A 211 5.10 -11.05 10.07
N HIS A 212 6.22 -10.34 10.19
CA HIS A 212 7.59 -10.86 10.14
C HIS A 212 7.87 -11.78 8.93
N SER A 213 7.27 -12.97 8.90
CA SER A 213 7.51 -14.00 7.87
C SER A 213 6.41 -14.13 6.83
N ILE A 214 5.22 -13.59 7.10
CA ILE A 214 4.05 -13.73 6.24
C ILE A 214 3.76 -12.39 5.58
N PHE A 215 3.70 -12.38 4.27
CA PHE A 215 3.29 -11.23 3.47
C PHE A 215 1.82 -11.37 3.08
N PHE A 216 1.06 -10.29 3.21
CA PHE A 216 -0.36 -10.27 2.98
C PHE A 216 -0.72 -9.64 1.62
N ASN A 217 -1.82 -10.13 1.04
CA ASN A 217 -2.49 -9.54 -0.12
C ASN A 217 -3.99 -9.39 0.11
N ASP A 218 -4.41 -9.53 1.37
CA ASP A 218 -5.79 -9.39 1.78
C ASP A 218 -6.20 -7.91 1.87
N LEU A 219 -7.48 -7.67 1.65
CA LEU A 219 -8.13 -6.38 1.85
C LEU A 219 -9.12 -6.50 3.00
N HIS A 220 -8.99 -5.64 3.99
CA HIS A 220 -9.94 -5.51 5.08
C HIS A 220 -10.58 -4.13 5.07
N LEU A 221 -11.79 -4.05 5.56
CA LEU A 221 -12.59 -2.84 5.62
C LEU A 221 -13.16 -2.66 7.02
N LEU A 222 -12.92 -1.49 7.62
CA LEU A 222 -13.56 -1.05 8.86
C LEU A 222 -14.62 -0.02 8.53
N ASP A 223 -15.87 -0.29 8.88
CA ASP A 223 -16.93 0.72 8.86
C ASP A 223 -16.77 1.63 10.10
N MET A 224 -16.39 2.88 9.87
CA MET A 224 -16.16 3.86 10.93
C MET A 224 -17.45 4.35 11.63
N GLN A 225 -18.63 3.98 11.15
CA GLN A 225 -19.89 4.27 11.82
C GLN A 225 -20.31 3.16 12.78
N THR A 226 -20.11 1.88 12.39
CA THR A 226 -20.48 0.72 13.21
C THR A 226 -19.31 0.15 13.98
N MET A 227 -18.08 0.55 13.63
CA MET A 227 -16.81 0.01 14.15
C MET A 227 -16.67 -1.50 13.92
N GLU A 228 -17.21 -2.00 12.82
CA GLU A 228 -17.18 -3.41 12.44
C GLU A 228 -16.17 -3.67 11.33
N TRP A 229 -15.32 -4.68 11.54
CA TRP A 229 -14.42 -5.19 10.51
C TRP A 229 -15.13 -6.15 9.56
N SER A 230 -14.77 -6.11 8.30
CA SER A 230 -15.16 -7.08 7.29
C SER A 230 -13.99 -7.34 6.33
N GLN A 231 -14.02 -8.51 5.70
CA GLN A 231 -13.07 -8.87 4.65
C GLN A 231 -13.86 -9.08 3.35
N PRO A 232 -14.03 -8.03 2.54
CA PRO A 232 -14.81 -8.13 1.32
C PRO A 232 -14.10 -8.97 0.26
N GLN A 233 -14.87 -9.66 -0.57
CA GLN A 233 -14.36 -10.33 -1.76
C GLN A 233 -14.03 -9.29 -2.82
N THR A 234 -12.81 -9.30 -3.31
CA THR A 234 -12.37 -8.44 -4.40
C THR A 234 -12.45 -9.19 -5.74
N GLN A 235 -12.58 -8.43 -6.80
CA GLN A 235 -12.63 -8.93 -8.18
C GLN A 235 -11.49 -8.34 -9.01
N GLY A 236 -11.33 -8.79 -10.26
CA GLY A 236 -10.33 -8.27 -11.20
C GLY A 236 -9.02 -9.03 -11.16
N ASP A 237 -7.92 -8.30 -11.33
CA ASP A 237 -6.58 -8.89 -11.43
C ASP A 237 -6.10 -9.50 -10.11
N LEU A 238 -5.28 -10.55 -10.21
CA LEU A 238 -4.65 -11.17 -9.06
C LEU A 238 -3.57 -10.25 -8.47
N VAL A 239 -3.63 -10.07 -7.17
CA VAL A 239 -2.71 -9.19 -6.43
C VAL A 239 -1.70 -10.02 -5.66
N SER A 240 -0.41 -9.78 -5.89
CA SER A 240 0.67 -10.44 -5.15
C SER A 240 0.80 -9.92 -3.71
N PRO A 241 1.12 -10.80 -2.73
CA PRO A 241 1.43 -10.37 -1.36
C PRO A 241 2.58 -9.39 -1.35
N ARG A 242 2.47 -8.32 -0.55
CA ARG A 242 3.49 -7.28 -0.48
C ARG A 242 3.47 -6.48 0.81
N ALA A 243 4.65 -6.03 1.24
CA ALA A 243 4.83 -5.07 2.32
C ALA A 243 5.75 -3.94 1.88
N GLY A 244 5.72 -2.81 2.59
CA GLY A 244 6.54 -1.64 2.27
C GLY A 244 6.16 -0.95 0.95
N HIS A 245 4.99 -1.25 0.42
CA HIS A 245 4.40 -0.54 -0.71
C HIS A 245 3.83 0.81 -0.26
N ALA A 246 3.72 1.74 -1.19
CA ALA A 246 3.03 2.99 -0.96
C ALA A 246 1.61 2.95 -1.54
N GLY A 247 0.65 3.52 -0.80
CA GLY A 247 -0.74 3.66 -1.23
C GLY A 247 -1.16 5.11 -1.25
N ILE A 248 -1.86 5.55 -2.31
CA ILE A 248 -2.41 6.89 -2.43
C ILE A 248 -3.77 6.87 -3.13
N THR A 249 -4.70 7.67 -2.65
CA THR A 249 -6.05 7.77 -3.21
C THR A 249 -6.17 9.00 -4.10
N ILE A 250 -6.69 8.78 -5.31
CA ILE A 250 -7.17 9.84 -6.19
C ILE A 250 -8.62 9.55 -6.52
N ASP A 251 -9.52 10.42 -6.09
CA ASP A 251 -10.96 10.25 -6.20
C ASP A 251 -11.41 8.90 -5.58
N GLU A 252 -12.05 8.02 -6.33
CA GLU A 252 -12.49 6.69 -5.88
C GLU A 252 -11.48 5.58 -6.21
N SER A 253 -10.27 5.93 -6.64
CA SER A 253 -9.22 4.98 -7.04
C SER A 253 -8.09 4.98 -6.03
N TRP A 254 -7.73 3.81 -5.55
CA TRP A 254 -6.59 3.62 -4.66
C TRP A 254 -5.43 2.99 -5.42
N PHE A 255 -4.35 3.74 -5.59
CA PHE A 255 -3.14 3.31 -6.27
C PHE A 255 -2.17 2.70 -5.28
N ILE A 256 -1.63 1.53 -5.61
CA ILE A 256 -0.63 0.80 -4.84
C ILE A 256 0.62 0.64 -5.70
N VAL A 257 1.76 1.09 -5.19
CA VAL A 257 3.02 1.12 -5.93
C VAL A 257 4.13 0.44 -5.13
N GLY A 258 4.89 -0.42 -5.77
CA GLY A 258 6.07 -1.07 -5.19
C GLY A 258 5.76 -2.05 -4.07
N GLY A 259 6.65 -2.09 -3.08
CA GLY A 259 6.67 -3.12 -2.06
C GLY A 259 7.37 -4.39 -2.53
N GLY A 260 7.37 -5.40 -1.68
CA GLY A 260 7.96 -6.70 -1.99
C GLY A 260 7.54 -7.80 -1.01
N ASP A 261 8.06 -9.01 -1.25
CA ASP A 261 7.73 -10.24 -0.53
C ASP A 261 8.94 -10.98 0.05
N ASN A 262 10.05 -10.35 0.38
CA ASN A 262 11.36 -10.93 0.74
C ASN A 262 12.19 -11.48 -0.42
N ARG A 263 11.60 -11.81 -1.56
CA ARG A 263 12.29 -12.43 -2.69
C ARG A 263 12.56 -11.42 -3.78
N SER A 264 11.55 -10.58 -4.04
CA SER A 264 11.58 -9.61 -5.12
C SER A 264 10.69 -8.42 -4.81
N GLY A 265 11.02 -7.27 -5.38
CA GLY A 265 10.10 -6.14 -5.41
C GLY A 265 8.94 -6.40 -6.36
N CYS A 266 7.81 -5.75 -6.10
CA CYS A 266 6.60 -5.84 -6.93
C CYS A 266 6.67 -4.77 -8.03
N PRO A 267 6.76 -5.15 -9.31
CA PRO A 267 6.92 -4.20 -10.41
C PRO A 267 5.61 -3.56 -10.88
N GLU A 268 4.46 -4.11 -10.48
CA GLU A 268 3.16 -3.62 -10.91
C GLU A 268 2.67 -2.46 -10.06
N THR A 269 2.12 -1.45 -10.72
CA THR A 269 1.24 -0.45 -10.12
C THR A 269 -0.19 -0.96 -10.19
N LEU A 270 -0.78 -1.18 -9.04
CA LEU A 270 -2.15 -1.65 -8.91
C LEU A 270 -3.09 -0.48 -8.67
N VAL A 271 -4.33 -0.62 -9.12
CA VAL A 271 -5.41 0.32 -8.82
C VAL A 271 -6.63 -0.46 -8.33
N LEU A 272 -7.11 -0.10 -7.16
CA LEU A 272 -8.41 -0.55 -6.65
C LEU A 272 -9.48 0.49 -6.99
N ASP A 273 -10.50 0.09 -7.74
CA ASP A 273 -11.77 0.81 -7.79
C ASP A 273 -12.50 0.54 -6.47
N MET A 274 -12.39 1.47 -5.51
CA MET A 274 -12.86 1.24 -4.13
C MET A 274 -14.37 0.97 -4.03
N PRO A 275 -15.26 1.69 -4.75
CA PRO A 275 -16.69 1.39 -4.73
C PRO A 275 -17.05 0.02 -5.27
N LYS A 276 -16.31 -0.49 -6.25
CA LYS A 276 -16.60 -1.79 -6.90
C LYS A 276 -15.78 -2.93 -6.33
N LEU A 277 -14.74 -2.63 -5.56
CA LEU A 277 -13.75 -3.58 -5.04
C LEU A 277 -13.09 -4.40 -6.16
N VAL A 278 -12.75 -3.72 -7.27
CA VAL A 278 -12.13 -4.34 -8.45
C VAL A 278 -10.67 -3.89 -8.56
N TRP A 279 -9.75 -4.86 -8.54
CA TRP A 279 -8.34 -4.62 -8.79
C TRP A 279 -8.02 -4.60 -10.28
N SER A 280 -7.13 -3.72 -10.69
CA SER A 280 -6.57 -3.66 -12.03
C SER A 280 -5.06 -3.41 -11.96
N VAL A 281 -4.29 -4.06 -12.83
CA VAL A 281 -2.89 -3.73 -13.07
C VAL A 281 -2.85 -2.56 -14.06
N LEU A 282 -2.39 -1.40 -13.61
CA LEU A 282 -2.34 -0.20 -14.45
C LEU A 282 -1.10 -0.19 -15.34
N THR A 283 0.07 -0.48 -14.77
CA THR A 283 1.35 -0.52 -15.47
C THR A 283 2.32 -1.45 -14.76
N VAL A 284 3.30 -1.95 -15.51
CA VAL A 284 4.35 -2.84 -15.00
C VAL A 284 5.71 -2.29 -15.40
N VAL A 285 6.56 -2.04 -14.42
CA VAL A 285 7.95 -1.61 -14.64
C VAL A 285 8.89 -2.82 -14.64
N LYS A 286 10.17 -2.60 -14.98
CA LYS A 286 11.18 -3.67 -14.89
C LYS A 286 11.40 -4.08 -13.43
N GLN A 287 11.66 -5.36 -13.18
CA GLN A 287 11.83 -5.93 -11.82
C GLN A 287 12.91 -5.24 -10.97
N LYS A 288 13.94 -4.65 -11.59
CA LYS A 288 15.01 -3.91 -10.89
C LYS A 288 14.84 -2.40 -10.95
N ASP A 289 13.67 -1.93 -11.37
CA ASP A 289 13.35 -0.51 -11.39
C ASP A 289 13.23 0.04 -9.96
N SER A 290 13.51 1.32 -9.78
CA SER A 290 13.39 1.99 -8.49
C SER A 290 11.95 1.99 -7.96
N LEU A 291 10.94 1.89 -8.82
CA LEU A 291 9.54 1.76 -8.43
C LEU A 291 9.17 0.37 -7.90
N SER A 292 9.94 -0.66 -8.26
CA SER A 292 9.81 -2.01 -7.70
C SER A 292 10.58 -2.14 -6.39
N SER A 293 10.33 -1.26 -5.43
CA SER A 293 11.08 -1.08 -4.17
C SER A 293 10.16 -1.10 -2.97
N GLU A 294 10.70 -1.52 -1.82
CA GLU A 294 10.08 -1.34 -0.52
C GLU A 294 10.43 0.02 0.09
N GLY A 295 9.55 0.58 0.90
CA GLY A 295 9.75 1.83 1.63
C GLY A 295 9.93 3.06 0.74
N LEU A 296 9.45 3.00 -0.52
CA LEU A 296 9.24 4.19 -1.33
C LEU A 296 8.03 4.97 -0.80
N SER A 297 7.92 6.22 -1.21
CA SER A 297 6.74 7.04 -0.94
C SER A 297 6.02 7.41 -2.23
N VAL A 298 4.69 7.55 -2.16
CA VAL A 298 3.88 8.09 -3.25
C VAL A 298 2.95 9.15 -2.69
N CYS A 299 2.90 10.29 -3.38
CA CYS A 299 2.01 11.40 -3.07
C CYS A 299 1.21 11.81 -4.31
N SER A 300 0.08 12.47 -4.10
CA SER A 300 -0.64 13.16 -5.16
C SER A 300 -0.34 14.66 -5.12
N ALA A 301 -0.17 15.24 -6.30
CA ALA A 301 -0.03 16.68 -6.48
C ALA A 301 -1.04 17.18 -7.51
N LYS A 302 -1.46 18.44 -7.36
CA LYS A 302 -2.31 19.10 -8.34
C LYS A 302 -1.51 20.22 -8.99
N ILE A 303 -1.32 20.14 -10.32
CA ILE A 303 -0.59 21.12 -11.11
C ILE A 303 -1.52 21.60 -12.22
N ASP A 304 -1.76 22.90 -12.33
CA ASP A 304 -2.68 23.51 -13.33
C ASP A 304 -4.08 22.87 -13.35
N GLY A 305 -4.56 22.41 -12.19
CA GLY A 305 -5.88 21.78 -12.06
C GLY A 305 -5.92 20.28 -12.28
N GLU A 306 -4.87 19.67 -12.86
CA GLU A 306 -4.74 18.25 -13.09
C GLU A 306 -4.01 17.54 -11.95
N LYS A 307 -4.34 16.27 -11.70
CA LYS A 307 -3.75 15.45 -10.64
C LYS A 307 -2.62 14.59 -11.18
N TYR A 308 -1.53 14.52 -10.44
CA TYR A 308 -0.33 13.73 -10.74
C TYR A 308 0.04 12.89 -9.52
N LEU A 309 0.64 11.72 -9.75
CA LEU A 309 1.27 10.90 -8.75
C LEU A 309 2.78 11.13 -8.79
N LEU A 310 3.38 11.25 -7.62
CA LEU A 310 4.81 11.45 -7.42
C LEU A 310 5.36 10.30 -6.59
N ALA A 311 6.32 9.55 -7.11
CA ALA A 311 7.01 8.51 -6.35
C ALA A 311 8.47 8.92 -6.10
N PHE A 312 8.98 8.60 -4.90
CA PHE A 312 10.36 8.89 -4.52
C PHE A 312 10.97 7.81 -3.66
N GLY A 313 12.25 7.57 -3.85
CA GLY A 313 13.08 6.75 -2.99
C GLY A 313 12.81 5.25 -3.08
N GLY A 314 13.00 4.53 -1.96
CA GLY A 314 12.82 3.09 -1.85
C GLY A 314 14.12 2.29 -1.87
N TYR A 315 13.99 0.98 -1.64
CA TYR A 315 15.09 0.01 -1.60
C TYR A 315 14.69 -1.30 -2.27
N ASN A 316 15.49 -1.76 -3.24
CA ASN A 316 15.37 -3.05 -3.92
C ASN A 316 16.72 -3.72 -4.15
N GLY A 317 17.57 -3.73 -3.12
CA GLY A 317 18.99 -4.05 -3.19
C GLY A 317 19.86 -2.81 -3.39
N ARG A 318 19.29 -1.70 -3.82
CA ARG A 318 19.93 -0.38 -3.95
C ARG A 318 18.95 0.71 -3.47
N TYR A 319 19.46 1.66 -2.69
CA TYR A 319 18.66 2.84 -2.30
C TYR A 319 18.48 3.77 -3.50
N SER A 320 17.28 4.31 -3.66
CA SER A 320 16.94 5.27 -4.70
C SER A 320 16.79 6.70 -4.15
N ASN A 321 17.06 7.70 -4.99
CA ASN A 321 16.71 9.11 -4.82
C ASN A 321 16.14 9.70 -6.12
N GLU A 322 15.58 8.84 -6.95
CA GLU A 322 14.91 9.22 -8.18
C GLU A 322 13.48 9.68 -7.90
N VAL A 323 13.02 10.63 -8.70
CA VAL A 323 11.63 11.12 -8.70
C VAL A 323 10.96 10.59 -9.95
N PHE A 324 9.84 9.92 -9.78
CA PHE A 324 8.97 9.50 -10.88
C PHE A 324 7.66 10.24 -10.79
N VAL A 325 7.10 10.54 -11.93
CA VAL A 325 5.77 11.15 -12.04
C VAL A 325 4.90 10.32 -12.97
N MET A 326 3.64 10.17 -12.61
CA MET A 326 2.60 9.58 -13.44
C MET A 326 1.44 10.56 -13.55
N ARG A 327 0.87 10.67 -14.75
CA ARG A 327 -0.38 11.37 -15.01
C ARG A 327 -1.50 10.33 -15.11
N PRO A 328 -2.31 10.12 -14.05
CA PRO A 328 -3.38 9.13 -14.10
C PRO A 328 -4.48 9.61 -15.05
N LYS A 329 -5.02 8.69 -15.83
CA LYS A 329 -6.15 8.98 -16.70
C LYS A 329 -7.39 9.24 -15.85
N ALA A 330 -8.04 10.37 -16.06
CA ALA A 330 -9.30 10.68 -15.42
C ALA A 330 -10.33 9.59 -15.78
N LYS A 331 -11.00 9.01 -14.78
CA LYS A 331 -12.15 8.13 -15.05
C LYS A 331 -13.21 8.95 -15.75
N ASP A 332 -13.68 8.46 -16.89
CA ASP A 332 -14.75 9.10 -17.67
C ASP A 332 -16.06 8.95 -16.89
N THR A 333 -16.34 9.92 -16.02
CA THR A 333 -17.55 9.97 -15.17
C THR A 333 -18.82 10.25 -15.97
N MET A 334 -18.67 10.61 -17.25
CA MET A 334 -19.79 10.97 -18.13
C MET A 334 -20.45 9.77 -18.82
N ARG A 335 -19.87 8.55 -18.75
CA ARG A 335 -20.56 7.37 -19.29
C ARG A 335 -21.60 6.88 -18.28
N PRO A 336 -22.89 6.80 -18.65
CA PRO A 336 -23.91 6.21 -17.80
C PRO A 336 -23.48 4.81 -17.34
N LYS A 337 -23.60 4.53 -16.05
CA LYS A 337 -23.20 3.25 -15.42
C LYS A 337 -23.75 1.99 -16.12
N ILE A 338 -24.81 2.16 -16.94
CA ILE A 338 -25.47 1.12 -17.73
C ILE A 338 -24.53 0.47 -18.79
N PHE A 339 -23.52 1.19 -19.27
CA PHE A 339 -22.64 0.72 -20.34
C PHE A 339 -21.29 0.14 -19.86
N GLN A 340 -21.09 0.03 -18.54
CA GLN A 340 -19.81 -0.41 -17.96
C GLN A 340 -19.71 -1.93 -17.69
N SER A 341 -20.84 -2.67 -17.81
CA SER A 341 -20.77 -4.13 -17.69
C SER A 341 -20.56 -4.77 -19.07
N PRO A 342 -19.72 -5.81 -19.19
CA PRO A 342 -19.54 -6.56 -20.43
C PRO A 342 -20.88 -7.09 -21.00
N ALA A 343 -21.81 -7.48 -20.13
CA ALA A 343 -23.15 -7.95 -20.51
C ALA A 343 -24.03 -6.80 -21.06
N ALA A 344 -23.93 -5.59 -20.50
CA ALA A 344 -24.65 -4.42 -21.00
C ALA A 344 -24.04 -3.91 -22.32
N ALA A 345 -22.72 -3.96 -22.48
CA ALA A 345 -22.05 -3.65 -23.73
C ALA A 345 -22.44 -4.64 -24.85
N ALA A 346 -22.50 -5.93 -24.55
CA ALA A 346 -22.96 -6.96 -25.47
C ALA A 346 -24.45 -6.79 -25.83
N ALA A 347 -25.30 -6.47 -24.84
CA ALA A 347 -26.73 -6.19 -25.10
C ALA A 347 -26.92 -4.92 -25.96
N ALA A 348 -26.15 -3.85 -25.70
CA ALA A 348 -26.21 -2.64 -26.51
C ALA A 348 -25.72 -2.89 -27.96
N ALA A 349 -24.67 -3.68 -28.16
CA ALA A 349 -24.18 -4.10 -29.46
C ALA A 349 -25.19 -4.95 -30.21
N SER A 350 -25.89 -5.86 -29.55
CA SER A 350 -26.95 -6.70 -30.14
C SER A 350 -28.17 -5.89 -30.56
N VAL A 351 -28.60 -4.89 -29.74
CA VAL A 351 -29.70 -3.97 -30.07
C VAL A 351 -29.35 -3.07 -31.25
N THR A 352 -28.10 -2.55 -31.31
CA THR A 352 -27.65 -1.72 -32.44
C THR A 352 -27.56 -2.54 -33.74
N SER A 353 -27.10 -3.79 -33.67
CA SER A 353 -27.07 -4.71 -34.81
C SER A 353 -28.48 -5.07 -35.29
N ALA A 354 -29.40 -5.37 -34.36
CA ALA A 354 -30.80 -5.67 -34.69
C ALA A 354 -31.52 -4.43 -35.30
N TYR A 355 -31.22 -3.23 -34.78
CA TYR A 355 -31.80 -1.99 -35.35
C TYR A 355 -31.21 -1.69 -36.73
N ALA A 356 -29.92 -1.94 -36.97
CA ALA A 356 -29.30 -1.80 -38.27
C ALA A 356 -29.87 -2.78 -39.30
N LEU A 357 -30.09 -4.06 -38.91
CA LEU A 357 -30.73 -5.09 -39.73
C LEU A 357 -32.17 -4.73 -40.05
N SER A 358 -32.97 -4.29 -39.07
CA SER A 358 -34.38 -3.89 -39.28
C SER A 358 -34.53 -2.65 -40.17
N LYS A 359 -33.53 -1.77 -40.20
CA LYS A 359 -33.51 -0.61 -41.05
C LYS A 359 -33.08 -0.93 -42.47
N SER A 360 -32.21 -1.94 -42.65
CA SER A 360 -31.84 -2.49 -43.94
C SER A 360 -33.01 -3.21 -44.62
N GLU A 361 -33.73 -4.05 -43.88
CA GLU A 361 -34.93 -4.74 -44.40
C GLU A 361 -36.06 -3.76 -44.81
N LYS A 362 -36.24 -2.61 -44.09
CA LYS A 362 -37.21 -1.59 -44.45
C LYS A 362 -36.79 -0.75 -45.67
N LEU A 363 -35.53 -0.61 -45.95
CA LEU A 363 -35.03 0.10 -47.16
C LEU A 363 -35.21 -0.71 -48.42
N ASP A 364 -35.11 -2.04 -48.37
CA ASP A 364 -35.33 -2.91 -49.52
C ASP A 364 -36.82 -2.99 -49.95
N PHE A 365 -37.76 -2.76 -49.06
CA PHE A 365 -39.20 -2.80 -49.37
C PHE A 365 -39.79 -1.50 -49.99
N ILE A 366 -39.16 -0.37 -49.71
CA ILE A 366 -39.66 0.95 -50.20
C ILE A 366 -39.13 1.27 -51.62
N GLN A 367 -38.04 0.67 -52.08
CA GLN A 367 -37.46 0.98 -53.42
C GLN A 367 -38.08 0.18 -54.57
N LEU A 368 -38.76 -0.93 -54.34
CA LEU A 368 -39.37 -1.74 -55.40
C LEU A 368 -40.70 -1.20 -55.93
N ASP A 369 -41.50 -0.54 -55.12
CA ASP A 369 -42.76 0.04 -55.56
C ASP A 369 -42.63 1.39 -56.27
N ASP A 370 -41.58 2.17 -55.96
CA ASP A 370 -41.34 3.49 -56.56
C ASP A 370 -40.66 3.39 -57.95
N ILE A 371 -40.01 2.28 -58.27
CA ILE A 371 -39.37 2.03 -59.56
C ILE A 371 -40.44 1.61 -60.60
N ASN A 372 -41.44 0.86 -60.19
CA ASN A 372 -42.52 0.45 -61.11
C ASN A 372 -43.48 1.56 -61.48
N SER A 373 -43.65 2.61 -60.66
CA SER A 373 -44.51 3.75 -60.98
C SER A 373 -43.83 4.82 -61.89
N LYS A 374 -42.51 4.81 -62.01
CA LYS A 374 -41.73 5.76 -62.86
C LYS A 374 -41.38 5.23 -64.24
N LEU A 375 -41.59 3.95 -64.52
CA LEU A 375 -41.29 3.33 -65.83
C LEU A 375 -42.43 3.47 -66.88
N SER A 376 -43.55 4.13 -66.51
CA SER A 376 -44.65 4.32 -67.48
C SER A 376 -44.74 5.68 -68.11
N ALA A 377 -43.79 6.60 -67.90
CA ALA A 377 -43.77 7.91 -68.54
C ALA A 377 -42.35 8.29 -69.01
N ASN A 378 -42.17 8.20 -70.32
CA ASN A 378 -41.12 8.75 -71.19
C ASN A 378 -40.04 7.82 -71.72
N GLY A 379 -40.00 7.73 -73.05
CA GLY A 379 -39.15 6.90 -73.90
C GLY A 379 -37.69 7.27 -73.94
N HIS A 380 -36.87 6.17 -74.06
CA HIS A 380 -35.49 6.00 -74.43
C HIS A 380 -34.40 6.78 -73.64
N PRO A 381 -33.34 6.14 -73.15
CA PRO A 381 -32.55 5.10 -73.80
C PRO A 381 -32.40 3.80 -72.99
N LYS A 382 -32.44 2.66 -73.67
CA LYS A 382 -32.35 1.30 -73.09
C LYS A 382 -30.96 0.88 -72.65
N ASP A 383 -29.88 1.58 -73.06
CA ASP A 383 -28.48 1.13 -72.79
C ASP A 383 -27.96 1.54 -71.42
N ASP A 384 -28.39 2.66 -70.83
CA ASP A 384 -27.91 3.14 -69.54
C ASP A 384 -28.48 2.35 -68.30
N VAL A 385 -29.66 1.72 -68.48
CA VAL A 385 -30.30 0.93 -67.43
C VAL A 385 -29.72 -0.49 -67.33
N THR A 386 -29.34 -1.09 -68.44
CA THR A 386 -28.72 -2.41 -68.48
C THR A 386 -27.33 -2.39 -67.80
N ASP A 387 -26.53 -1.38 -68.05
CA ASP A 387 -25.21 -1.22 -67.45
C ASP A 387 -25.30 -1.00 -65.95
N LYS A 388 -26.28 -0.22 -65.46
CA LYS A 388 -26.52 -0.02 -64.02
C LYS A 388 -27.03 -1.31 -63.35
N VAL A 389 -27.85 -2.11 -64.00
CA VAL A 389 -28.31 -3.41 -63.46
C VAL A 389 -27.15 -4.41 -63.40
N GLU A 390 -26.23 -4.41 -64.35
CA GLU A 390 -25.05 -5.27 -64.29
C GLU A 390 -24.06 -4.84 -63.24
N ALA A 391 -23.84 -3.54 -63.04
CA ALA A 391 -23.03 -3.00 -61.95
C ALA A 391 -23.58 -3.40 -60.57
N ILE A 392 -24.88 -3.27 -60.34
CA ILE A 392 -25.55 -3.70 -59.09
C ILE A 392 -25.44 -5.21 -58.87
N LYS A 393 -25.54 -6.01 -59.94
CA LYS A 393 -25.36 -7.48 -59.82
C LYS A 393 -23.94 -7.84 -59.42
N GLU A 394 -22.92 -7.16 -59.95
CA GLU A 394 -21.53 -7.41 -59.61
C GLU A 394 -21.23 -6.93 -58.18
N GLU A 395 -21.76 -5.78 -57.73
CA GLU A 395 -21.64 -5.31 -56.33
C GLU A 395 -22.30 -6.28 -55.38
N LYS A 396 -23.48 -6.81 -55.69
CA LYS A 396 -24.14 -7.86 -54.89
C LYS A 396 -23.28 -9.11 -54.80
N ARG A 397 -22.66 -9.56 -55.93
CA ARG A 397 -21.75 -10.71 -55.95
C ARG A 397 -20.54 -10.51 -55.04
N LEU A 398 -19.93 -9.32 -55.05
CA LEU A 398 -18.79 -8.97 -54.20
C LEU A 398 -19.18 -8.94 -52.72
N LEU A 399 -20.35 -8.40 -52.38
CA LEU A 399 -20.89 -8.42 -51.04
C LEU A 399 -21.20 -9.84 -50.52
N GLU A 400 -21.73 -10.71 -51.38
CA GLU A 400 -21.99 -12.13 -51.02
C GLU A 400 -20.67 -12.87 -50.73
N LEU A 401 -19.59 -12.58 -51.49
CA LEU A 401 -18.26 -13.15 -51.24
C LEU A 401 -17.69 -12.62 -49.91
N SER A 402 -17.80 -11.34 -49.62
CA SER A 402 -17.34 -10.74 -48.36
C SER A 402 -18.11 -11.30 -47.18
N ILE A 403 -19.42 -11.49 -47.29
CA ILE A 403 -20.22 -12.13 -46.24
C ILE A 403 -19.79 -13.58 -46.01
N ALA A 404 -19.46 -14.33 -47.05
CA ALA A 404 -18.98 -15.72 -46.93
C ALA A 404 -17.60 -15.76 -46.21
N GLU A 405 -16.72 -14.84 -46.52
CA GLU A 405 -15.40 -14.72 -45.89
C GLU A 405 -15.54 -14.38 -44.39
N VAL A 406 -16.33 -13.39 -44.03
CA VAL A 406 -16.62 -13.02 -42.61
C VAL A 406 -17.28 -14.18 -41.85
N ARG A 407 -18.15 -14.96 -42.50
CA ARG A 407 -18.75 -16.15 -41.86
C ARG A 407 -17.71 -17.26 -41.60
N ALA A 408 -16.77 -17.44 -42.50
CA ALA A 408 -15.68 -18.41 -42.33
C ALA A 408 -14.75 -17.98 -41.19
N GLU A 409 -14.41 -16.70 -41.10
CA GLU A 409 -13.60 -16.13 -40.01
C GLU A 409 -14.31 -16.21 -38.67
N ASN A 410 -15.59 -15.90 -38.59
CA ASN A 410 -16.40 -16.08 -37.38
C ASN A 410 -16.49 -17.54 -36.93
N SER A 411 -16.56 -18.48 -37.84
CA SER A 411 -16.54 -19.91 -37.48
C SER A 411 -15.19 -20.35 -36.93
N LYS A 412 -14.08 -19.82 -37.46
CA LYS A 412 -12.73 -20.07 -36.94
C LYS A 412 -12.54 -19.47 -35.54
N LEU A 413 -12.93 -18.23 -35.34
CA LEU A 413 -12.91 -17.57 -34.03
C LEU A 413 -13.77 -18.30 -33.00
N GLY A 414 -14.91 -18.84 -33.41
CA GLY A 414 -15.75 -19.69 -32.56
C GLY A 414 -15.01 -20.92 -32.04
N GLY A 415 -14.24 -21.59 -32.90
CA GLY A 415 -13.39 -22.72 -32.51
C GLY A 415 -12.25 -22.34 -31.55
N GLU A 416 -11.59 -21.22 -31.80
CA GLU A 416 -10.54 -20.71 -30.91
C GLU A 416 -11.08 -20.34 -29.53
N ILE A 417 -12.29 -19.75 -29.45
CA ILE A 417 -12.97 -19.45 -28.18
C ILE A 417 -13.29 -20.74 -27.41
N GLU A 418 -13.72 -21.80 -28.09
CA GLU A 418 -14.03 -23.09 -27.45
C GLU A 418 -12.75 -23.75 -26.89
N GLU A 419 -11.63 -23.68 -27.60
CA GLU A 419 -10.33 -24.18 -27.16
C GLU A 419 -9.82 -23.38 -25.93
N ILE A 420 -9.93 -22.05 -25.95
CA ILE A 420 -9.58 -21.18 -24.81
C ILE A 420 -10.45 -21.49 -23.59
N ASN A 421 -11.75 -21.70 -23.76
CA ASN A 421 -12.65 -22.05 -22.67
C ASN A 421 -12.31 -23.42 -22.05
N ASN A 422 -11.90 -24.40 -22.84
CA ASN A 422 -11.48 -25.70 -22.36
C ASN A 422 -10.17 -25.58 -21.56
N THR A 423 -9.18 -24.87 -22.07
CA THR A 423 -7.91 -24.63 -21.34
C THR A 423 -8.13 -23.85 -20.04
N HIS A 424 -9.03 -22.87 -20.05
CA HIS A 424 -9.41 -22.14 -18.85
C HIS A 424 -10.07 -23.04 -17.79
N ALA A 425 -10.92 -23.98 -18.21
CA ALA A 425 -11.55 -24.93 -17.30
C ALA A 425 -10.53 -25.88 -16.65
N GLU A 426 -9.53 -26.36 -17.40
CA GLU A 426 -8.43 -27.19 -16.90
C GLU A 426 -7.56 -26.40 -15.88
N LEU A 427 -7.13 -25.18 -16.23
CA LEU A 427 -6.37 -24.32 -15.34
C LEU A 427 -7.12 -23.99 -14.05
N THR A 428 -8.43 -23.78 -14.14
CA THR A 428 -9.28 -23.55 -12.96
C THR A 428 -9.28 -24.76 -12.02
N LYS A 429 -9.32 -25.98 -12.57
CA LYS A 429 -9.26 -27.21 -11.79
C LYS A 429 -7.90 -27.42 -11.13
N GLU A 430 -6.80 -27.12 -11.84
CA GLU A 430 -5.45 -27.15 -11.27
C GLU A 430 -5.29 -26.13 -10.15
N LEU A 431 -5.78 -24.92 -10.34
CA LEU A 431 -5.77 -23.87 -9.32
C LEU A 431 -6.48 -24.29 -8.04
N GLN A 432 -7.67 -24.91 -8.16
CA GLN A 432 -8.40 -25.42 -7.01
C GLN A 432 -7.62 -26.53 -6.28
N SER A 433 -6.93 -27.41 -7.02
CA SER A 433 -6.07 -28.44 -6.42
C SER A 433 -4.90 -27.85 -5.65
N VAL A 434 -4.21 -26.86 -6.20
CA VAL A 434 -3.09 -26.15 -5.56
C VAL A 434 -3.58 -25.38 -4.32
N GLN A 435 -4.73 -24.75 -4.39
CA GLN A 435 -5.34 -24.06 -3.24
C GLN A 435 -5.66 -25.03 -2.09
N ALA A 436 -6.17 -26.22 -2.40
CA ALA A 436 -6.44 -27.25 -1.39
C ALA A 436 -5.13 -27.74 -0.72
N GLN A 437 -4.06 -27.94 -1.50
CA GLN A 437 -2.74 -28.29 -0.97
C GLN A 437 -2.18 -27.16 -0.07
N LEU A 438 -2.32 -25.92 -0.47
CA LEU A 438 -1.88 -24.76 0.32
C LEU A 438 -2.60 -24.68 1.67
N VAL A 439 -3.90 -24.95 1.69
CA VAL A 439 -4.68 -25.00 2.94
C VAL A 439 -4.20 -26.12 3.86
N ALA A 440 -3.89 -27.28 3.31
CA ALA A 440 -3.36 -28.42 4.07
C ALA A 440 -1.97 -28.10 4.66
N GLU A 441 -1.08 -27.51 3.89
CA GLU A 441 0.25 -27.09 4.38
C GLU A 441 0.16 -25.96 5.42
N ARG A 442 -0.75 -25.00 5.26
CA ARG A 442 -1.03 -24.00 6.30
C ARG A 442 -1.45 -24.62 7.63
N SER A 443 -2.32 -25.63 7.58
CA SER A 443 -2.74 -26.35 8.80
C SER A 443 -1.58 -27.09 9.47
N ARG A 444 -0.64 -27.65 8.68
CA ARG A 444 0.60 -28.26 9.20
C ARG A 444 1.52 -27.24 9.86
N CYS A 445 1.71 -26.08 9.23
CA CYS A 445 2.49 -24.97 9.82
C CYS A 445 1.89 -24.53 11.16
N PHE A 446 0.59 -24.34 11.23
CA PHE A 446 -0.09 -23.94 12.47
C PHE A 446 0.12 -24.95 13.62
N ASN A 447 0.06 -26.27 13.29
CA ASN A 447 0.34 -27.32 14.27
C ASN A 447 1.82 -27.34 14.72
N LEU A 448 2.75 -27.02 13.82
CA LEU A 448 4.17 -26.92 14.18
C LEU A 448 4.46 -25.71 15.04
N GLU A 449 3.84 -24.56 14.75
CA GLU A 449 3.94 -23.34 15.58
C GLU A 449 3.42 -23.58 16.99
N ALA A 450 2.29 -24.27 17.13
CA ALA A 450 1.76 -24.67 18.45
C ALA A 450 2.73 -25.56 19.24
N LYS A 451 3.39 -26.54 18.56
CA LYS A 451 4.42 -27.38 19.18
C LYS A 451 5.67 -26.58 19.58
N ILE A 452 6.09 -25.64 18.76
CA ILE A 452 7.23 -24.76 19.08
C ILE A 452 6.91 -23.95 20.35
N ALA A 453 5.71 -23.37 20.45
CA ALA A 453 5.30 -22.62 21.63
C ALA A 453 5.26 -23.48 22.90
N GLU A 454 4.82 -24.74 22.80
CA GLU A 454 4.82 -25.71 23.90
C GLU A 454 6.25 -26.06 24.35
N LEU A 455 7.17 -26.28 23.39
CA LEU A 455 8.58 -26.56 23.68
C LEU A 455 9.29 -25.35 24.28
N GLN A 456 8.97 -24.14 23.85
CA GLN A 456 9.50 -22.91 24.43
C GLN A 456 9.10 -22.76 25.90
N LYS A 457 7.84 -23.03 26.22
CA LYS A 457 7.34 -23.00 27.58
C LYS A 457 8.02 -24.07 28.49
N LEU A 458 8.31 -25.25 27.93
CA LEU A 458 9.06 -26.29 28.62
C LEU A 458 10.52 -25.87 28.88
N LEU A 459 11.15 -25.22 27.93
CA LEU A 459 12.50 -24.68 28.04
C LEU A 459 12.60 -23.61 29.14
N GLU A 460 11.64 -22.69 29.21
CA GLU A 460 11.55 -21.67 30.26
C GLU A 460 11.39 -22.31 31.65
N SER A 461 10.57 -23.38 31.74
CA SER A 461 10.41 -24.15 32.99
C SER A 461 11.72 -24.85 33.41
N MET A 462 12.47 -25.42 32.47
CA MET A 462 13.79 -26.02 32.74
C MET A 462 14.81 -24.98 33.21
N GLN A 463 14.81 -23.80 32.62
CA GLN A 463 15.69 -22.69 32.99
C GLN A 463 15.41 -22.22 34.45
N SER A 464 14.15 -22.13 34.85
CA SER A 464 13.76 -21.83 36.23
C SER A 464 14.27 -22.87 37.21
N VAL A 465 14.23 -24.16 36.89
CA VAL A 465 14.77 -25.24 37.74
C VAL A 465 16.30 -25.16 37.81
N GLU A 466 16.97 -24.81 36.75
CA GLU A 466 18.43 -24.63 36.71
C GLU A 466 18.89 -23.48 37.59
N ASP A 467 18.15 -22.37 37.60
CA ASP A 467 18.36 -21.22 38.47
C ASP A 467 18.16 -21.61 39.98
N GLU A 468 17.12 -22.38 40.31
CA GLU A 468 16.90 -22.91 41.67
C GLU A 468 18.06 -23.82 42.14
N VAL A 469 18.52 -24.71 41.25
CA VAL A 469 19.65 -25.59 41.54
C VAL A 469 20.94 -24.79 41.79
N GLN A 470 21.16 -23.74 41.00
CA GLN A 470 22.30 -22.85 41.19
C GLN A 470 22.23 -22.09 42.52
N ALA A 471 21.07 -21.55 42.86
CA ALA A 471 20.85 -20.87 44.14
C ALA A 471 21.05 -21.80 45.35
N LEU A 472 20.63 -23.10 45.26
CA LEU A 472 20.88 -24.10 46.29
C LEU A 472 22.36 -24.45 46.41
N ARG A 473 23.13 -24.52 45.34
CA ARG A 473 24.56 -24.74 45.35
C ARG A 473 25.30 -23.59 46.02
N GLU A 474 24.93 -22.36 45.75
CA GLU A 474 25.50 -21.18 46.40
C GLU A 474 25.21 -21.16 47.90
N LYS A 475 23.94 -21.50 48.28
CA LYS A 475 23.58 -21.60 49.70
C LYS A 475 24.31 -22.70 50.43
N LYS A 476 24.54 -23.85 49.79
CA LYS A 476 25.40 -24.93 50.35
C LYS A 476 26.84 -24.48 50.56
N SER A 477 27.43 -23.82 49.54
CA SER A 477 28.79 -23.31 49.64
C SER A 477 28.98 -22.29 50.77
N ALA A 478 27.96 -21.40 50.99
CA ALA A 478 28.00 -20.47 52.09
C ALA A 478 27.89 -21.16 53.44
N LEU A 479 27.04 -22.20 53.61
CA LEU A 479 26.97 -23.02 54.81
C LEU A 479 28.25 -23.79 55.09
N ASP A 480 28.87 -24.36 54.07
CA ASP A 480 30.17 -25.08 54.21
C ASP A 480 31.26 -24.12 54.69
N GLN A 481 31.29 -22.87 54.19
CA GLN A 481 32.23 -21.84 54.68
C GLN A 481 31.96 -21.42 56.13
N GLU A 482 30.70 -21.29 56.50
CA GLU A 482 30.28 -20.94 57.90
C GLU A 482 30.67 -22.04 58.88
N MET A 483 30.51 -23.32 58.50
CA MET A 483 30.94 -24.48 59.28
C MET A 483 32.47 -24.52 59.44
N GLU A 484 33.23 -24.21 58.41
CA GLU A 484 34.70 -24.17 58.46
C GLU A 484 35.21 -23.02 59.34
N LEU A 485 34.57 -21.85 59.29
CA LEU A 485 34.81 -20.74 60.19
C LEU A 485 34.48 -21.08 61.66
N ALA A 486 33.39 -21.75 61.91
CA ALA A 486 32.97 -22.22 63.25
C ALA A 486 33.99 -23.26 63.79
N ALA A 487 34.40 -24.24 62.98
CA ALA A 487 35.40 -25.24 63.35
C ALA A 487 36.78 -24.61 63.64
N THR A 488 37.16 -23.55 62.90
CA THR A 488 38.43 -22.81 63.17
C THR A 488 38.33 -21.96 64.43
N ALA A 489 37.15 -21.41 64.76
CA ALA A 489 36.91 -20.69 66.01
C ALA A 489 36.96 -21.65 67.26
N GLU A 490 36.37 -22.84 67.14
CA GLU A 490 36.47 -23.88 68.21
C GLU A 490 37.94 -24.32 68.42
N ARG A 491 38.71 -24.56 67.39
CA ARG A 491 40.16 -24.86 67.46
C ARG A 491 40.96 -23.74 68.11
N LYS A 492 40.61 -22.50 67.89
CA LYS A 492 41.26 -21.36 68.61
C LYS A 492 40.83 -21.27 70.04
N SER A 493 39.61 -21.53 70.42
CA SER A 493 39.11 -21.52 71.81
C SER A 493 39.63 -22.68 72.64
N SER A 494 39.85 -23.87 72.05
CA SER A 494 40.45 -25.02 72.75
C SER A 494 41.95 -24.85 72.92
N GLY A 495 42.65 -24.12 72.01
CA GLY A 495 44.08 -23.81 72.16
C GLY A 495 44.42 -22.90 73.35
N TRP A 496 43.50 -22.05 73.76
CA TRP A 496 43.70 -21.14 74.92
C TRP A 496 43.49 -21.80 76.33
N ARG A 497 42.93 -22.99 76.42
CA ARG A 497 42.77 -23.73 77.67
C ARG A 497 44.04 -24.48 78.09
N TRP A 498 45.07 -24.56 77.29
CA TRP A 498 46.30 -25.33 77.62
C TRP A 498 47.45 -24.45 78.12
N PHE A 499 47.30 -23.12 78.16
CA PHE A 499 48.38 -22.22 78.66
C PHE A 499 48.05 -21.47 79.94
N GLY A 500 47.06 -21.95 80.76
CA GLY A 500 46.72 -21.36 82.05
C GLY A 500 46.74 -22.36 83.17
N GLY A 501 47.93 -22.83 83.53
CA GLY A 501 48.00 -23.72 84.71
C GLY A 501 49.43 -24.09 85.08
N SER A 502 50.10 -23.18 85.78
CA SER A 502 51.04 -23.44 86.85
C SER A 502 51.81 -22.15 87.23
N GLU A 503 51.49 -21.59 88.38
CA GLU A 503 52.48 -21.24 89.41
C GLU A 503 51.78 -20.83 90.70
N THR A 504 52.12 -21.62 91.69
CA THR A 504 52.09 -21.57 93.18
C THR A 504 50.76 -21.39 93.90
#